data_280cbac34e672b1a8eed6b81f9f9c203
#
_entry.id   280cbac34e672b1a8eed6b81f9f9c203
#
_cell.length_a   1.000
_cell.length_b   1.000
_cell.length_c   1.000
_cell.angle_alpha   90.00
_cell.angle_beta   90.00
_cell.angle_gamma   90.00
#
_symmetry.space_group_name_H-M   'P 1'
#
loop_
_entity.id
_entity.type
_entity.pdbx_description
1 polymer ?
#
loop_
_entity_poly.entity_id
_entity_poly.type
_entity_poly.pdbx_seq_one_letter_code
_entity_poly.pdbx_strand_id
1 'polypeptide(L)'
;DPPRNALQRAERDQEMKERREKRNKLFEQHHLDDSGVASRRRRVTLWEQQKGKCPFTGKELPANPLDPSLELEHIFPEDMGGLSVEENLALTWRTVNADKGKRTPLQFAAKLGVPFDQLMAHTQEMRWSAKKREIFAWGAIKEDRGDQASHYNPDGALRIPDFGNITRMA
;
A
#
# COMPACT_ATOMS: atom_id res chain seq x y z
N ASP A 1 -43.95 1.23 9.12
CA ASP A 1 -42.52 1.17 9.42
C ASP A 1 -41.79 0.29 8.40
N PRO A 2 -40.68 0.75 7.86
CA PRO A 2 -39.88 -0.10 6.95
C PRO A 2 -39.36 -1.31 7.73
N PRO A 3 -39.25 -2.48 7.05
CA PRO A 3 -38.68 -3.68 7.68
C PRO A 3 -37.32 -3.42 8.31
N ARG A 4 -37.00 -4.06 9.43
CA ARG A 4 -35.70 -3.93 10.12
C ARG A 4 -34.52 -4.05 9.16
N ASN A 5 -34.64 -4.96 8.18
CA ASN A 5 -33.57 -5.17 7.18
C ASN A 5 -33.37 -3.99 6.24
N ALA A 6 -34.42 -3.21 5.94
CA ALA A 6 -34.29 -2.02 5.09
C ALA A 6 -33.60 -0.87 5.86
N LEU A 7 -33.91 -0.70 7.15
CA LEU A 7 -33.22 0.28 8.01
C LEU A 7 -31.74 -0.06 8.18
N GLN A 8 -31.43 -1.32 8.44
CA GLN A 8 -30.05 -1.78 8.55
C GLN A 8 -29.25 -1.60 7.27
N ARG A 9 -29.87 -1.84 6.11
CA ARG A 9 -29.25 -1.59 4.81
C ARG A 9 -28.98 -0.10 4.59
N ALA A 10 -29.96 0.75 4.91
CA ALA A 10 -29.80 2.20 4.80
C ALA A 10 -28.69 2.72 5.71
N GLU A 11 -28.59 2.21 6.94
CA GLU A 11 -27.52 2.56 7.86
C GLU A 11 -26.14 2.13 7.33
N ARG A 12 -26.03 0.90 6.82
CA ARG A 12 -24.78 0.40 6.22
C ARG A 12 -24.39 1.20 4.99
N ASP A 13 -25.34 1.53 4.12
CA ASP A 13 -25.09 2.32 2.92
C ASP A 13 -24.60 3.72 3.30
N GLN A 14 -25.18 4.32 4.35
CA GLN A 14 -24.77 5.62 4.87
C GLN A 14 -23.35 5.55 5.45
N GLU A 15 -23.04 4.54 6.26
CA GLU A 15 -21.69 4.33 6.81
C GLU A 15 -20.66 4.13 5.71
N MET A 16 -20.97 3.33 4.68
CA MET A 16 -20.09 3.12 3.54
C MET A 16 -19.86 4.41 2.76
N LYS A 17 -20.89 5.22 2.58
CA LYS A 17 -20.80 6.52 1.92
C LYS A 17 -19.90 7.48 2.71
N GLU A 18 -20.09 7.56 4.01
CA GLU A 18 -19.27 8.40 4.90
C GLU A 18 -17.79 7.95 4.90
N ARG A 19 -17.54 6.65 4.95
CA ARG A 19 -16.19 6.09 4.85
C ARG A 19 -15.54 6.41 3.51
N ARG A 20 -16.32 6.33 2.43
CA ARG A 20 -15.84 6.68 1.07
C ARG A 20 -15.50 8.16 0.96
N GLU A 21 -16.36 9.04 1.47
CA GLU A 21 -16.14 10.49 1.46
C GLU A 21 -14.91 10.85 2.30
N LYS A 22 -14.76 10.27 3.48
CA LYS A 22 -13.59 10.45 4.34
C LYS A 22 -12.31 9.97 3.66
N ARG A 23 -12.37 8.82 2.98
CA ARG A 23 -11.26 8.28 2.20
C ARG A 23 -10.89 9.21 1.04
N ASN A 24 -11.88 9.72 0.32
CA ASN A 24 -11.65 10.64 -0.79
C ASN A 24 -11.01 11.95 -0.32
N LYS A 25 -11.43 12.48 0.82
CA LYS A 25 -10.79 13.67 1.42
C LYS A 25 -9.33 13.40 1.78
N LEU A 26 -9.05 12.25 2.38
CA LEU A 26 -7.68 11.84 2.69
C LEU A 26 -6.86 11.68 1.41
N PHE A 27 -7.45 11.10 0.38
CA PHE A 27 -6.82 10.94 -0.93
C PHE A 27 -6.49 12.30 -1.57
N GLU A 28 -7.40 13.25 -1.55
CA GLU A 28 -7.17 14.61 -2.05
C GLU A 28 -6.03 15.30 -1.28
N GLN A 29 -5.98 15.13 0.04
CA GLN A 29 -4.92 15.69 0.87
C GLN A 29 -3.53 15.08 0.60
N HIS A 30 -3.50 13.82 0.15
CA HIS A 30 -2.27 13.04 -0.07
C HIS A 30 -2.04 12.67 -1.54
N HIS A 31 -2.69 13.41 -2.45
CA HIS A 31 -2.51 13.17 -3.88
C HIS A 31 -1.04 13.30 -4.28
N LEU A 32 -0.56 12.29 -5.03
CA LEU A 32 0.79 12.29 -5.56
C LEU A 32 0.87 13.24 -6.75
N ASP A 33 1.46 14.39 -6.52
CA ASP A 33 1.96 15.23 -7.59
C ASP A 33 3.40 14.78 -7.90
N ASP A 34 3.61 14.14 -9.05
CA ASP A 34 4.93 13.70 -9.50
C ASP A 34 5.82 14.87 -9.94
N SER A 35 5.31 16.08 -9.92
CA SER A 35 6.08 17.28 -10.21
C SER A 35 6.48 17.99 -8.92
N GLY A 36 7.66 18.59 -8.91
CA GLY A 36 8.10 19.52 -7.89
C GLY A 36 8.99 18.93 -6.79
N VAL A 37 9.28 19.81 -5.81
CA VAL A 37 10.27 19.56 -4.75
C VAL A 37 9.82 18.44 -3.80
N ALA A 38 8.53 18.36 -3.49
CA ALA A 38 8.00 17.34 -2.58
C ALA A 38 8.16 15.93 -3.15
N SER A 39 7.90 15.74 -4.44
CA SER A 39 8.09 14.45 -5.10
C SER A 39 9.56 14.04 -5.13
N ARG A 40 10.46 14.97 -5.41
CA ARG A 40 11.90 14.71 -5.40
C ARG A 40 12.39 14.28 -4.02
N ARG A 41 11.95 14.94 -2.96
CA ARG A 41 12.29 14.58 -1.58
C ARG A 41 11.79 13.18 -1.24
N ARG A 42 10.57 12.84 -1.63
CA ARG A 42 10.01 11.51 -1.41
C ARG A 42 10.84 10.44 -2.09
N ARG A 43 11.23 10.66 -3.34
CA ARG A 43 12.07 9.72 -4.08
C ARG A 43 13.40 9.48 -3.39
N VAL A 44 14.08 10.54 -2.96
CA VAL A 44 15.36 10.44 -2.24
C VAL A 44 15.18 9.69 -0.92
N THR A 45 14.16 10.06 -0.14
CA THR A 45 13.87 9.41 1.14
C THR A 45 13.59 7.92 0.98
N LEU A 46 12.75 7.56 0.02
CA LEU A 46 12.41 6.16 -0.24
C LEU A 46 13.62 5.37 -0.75
N TRP A 47 14.41 5.96 -1.64
CA TRP A 47 15.64 5.35 -2.12
C TRP A 47 16.60 5.01 -0.98
N GLU A 48 16.80 5.95 -0.07
CA GLU A 48 17.65 5.74 1.12
C GLU A 48 17.07 4.68 2.06
N GLN A 49 15.78 4.71 2.34
CA GLN A 49 15.12 3.71 3.16
C GLN A 49 15.20 2.30 2.55
N GLN A 50 15.17 2.22 1.24
CA GLN A 50 15.30 0.97 0.49
C GLN A 50 16.75 0.54 0.29
N LYS A 51 17.72 1.34 0.74
CA LYS A 51 19.14 1.12 0.52
C LYS A 51 19.48 0.95 -0.96
N GLY A 52 18.81 1.72 -1.82
CA GLY A 52 19.02 1.70 -3.26
C GLY A 52 18.56 0.44 -3.96
N LYS A 53 17.67 -0.35 -3.36
CA LYS A 53 17.15 -1.60 -3.93
C LYS A 53 15.65 -1.55 -4.16
N CYS A 54 15.18 -2.31 -5.15
CA CYS A 54 13.76 -2.47 -5.41
C CYS A 54 13.16 -3.50 -4.44
N PRO A 55 12.08 -3.15 -3.72
CA PRO A 55 11.46 -4.10 -2.79
C PRO A 55 10.76 -5.27 -3.48
N PHE A 56 10.37 -5.13 -4.73
CA PHE A 56 9.65 -6.18 -5.46
C PHE A 56 10.54 -7.16 -6.19
N THR A 57 11.74 -6.74 -6.58
CA THR A 57 12.69 -7.58 -7.33
C THR A 57 13.98 -7.88 -6.61
N GLY A 58 14.30 -7.13 -5.57
CA GLY A 58 15.58 -7.21 -4.86
C GLY A 58 16.78 -6.67 -5.63
N LYS A 59 16.59 -6.17 -6.84
CA LYS A 59 17.65 -5.65 -7.68
C LYS A 59 18.03 -4.23 -7.30
N GLU A 60 19.27 -3.85 -7.56
CA GLU A 60 19.75 -2.50 -7.34
C GLU A 60 19.08 -1.52 -8.30
N LEU A 61 18.53 -0.46 -7.72
CA LEU A 61 18.00 0.68 -8.46
C LEU A 61 19.15 1.54 -9.01
N PRO A 62 18.90 2.37 -10.04
CA PRO A 62 19.87 3.39 -10.44
C PRO A 62 20.36 4.21 -9.26
N ALA A 63 21.63 4.65 -9.32
CA ALA A 63 22.23 5.45 -8.25
C ALA A 63 21.54 6.80 -8.05
N ASN A 64 20.90 7.33 -9.08
CA ASN A 64 20.14 8.57 -8.98
C ASN A 64 18.66 8.26 -8.68
N PRO A 65 18.16 8.64 -7.48
CA PRO A 65 16.73 8.46 -7.14
C PRO A 65 15.76 9.19 -8.08
N LEU A 66 16.26 10.18 -8.82
CA LEU A 66 15.48 10.97 -9.77
C LEU A 66 15.54 10.45 -11.20
N ASP A 67 16.13 9.27 -11.40
CA ASP A 67 16.22 8.67 -12.73
C ASP A 67 14.82 8.54 -13.35
N PRO A 68 14.64 8.96 -14.62
CA PRO A 68 13.32 8.89 -15.28
C PRO A 68 12.74 7.50 -15.41
N SER A 69 13.54 6.44 -15.32
CA SER A 69 13.07 5.05 -15.34
C SER A 69 12.35 4.64 -14.06
N LEU A 70 12.45 5.45 -13.01
CA LEU A 70 11.86 5.18 -11.70
C LEU A 70 10.56 5.94 -11.53
N GLU A 71 9.68 5.39 -10.68
CA GLU A 71 8.48 6.06 -10.25
C GLU A 71 8.06 5.63 -8.84
N LEU A 72 7.20 6.42 -8.23
CA LEU A 72 6.58 6.09 -6.95
C LEU A 72 5.46 5.08 -7.18
N GLU A 73 5.41 4.06 -6.33
CA GLU A 73 4.44 2.97 -6.40
C GLU A 73 3.69 2.85 -5.08
N HIS A 74 2.37 2.65 -5.17
CA HIS A 74 1.54 2.29 -4.02
C HIS A 74 1.73 0.80 -3.71
N ILE A 75 2.23 0.50 -2.52
CA ILE A 75 2.41 -0.88 -2.06
C ILE A 75 1.06 -1.59 -2.02
N PHE A 76 0.11 -1.05 -1.27
CA PHE A 76 -1.29 -1.44 -1.36
C PHE A 76 -1.94 -0.56 -2.42
N PRO A 77 -2.56 -1.15 -3.47
CA PRO A 77 -2.97 -0.40 -4.65
C PRO A 77 -3.98 0.70 -4.37
N GLU A 78 -3.81 1.83 -5.04
CA GLU A 78 -4.73 2.95 -5.00
C GLU A 78 -6.15 2.53 -5.38
N ASP A 79 -6.31 1.72 -6.42
CA ASP A 79 -7.61 1.21 -6.85
C ASP A 79 -8.32 0.35 -5.81
N MET A 80 -7.56 -0.22 -4.88
CA MET A 80 -8.10 -1.00 -3.76
C MET A 80 -8.29 -0.16 -2.51
N GLY A 81 -8.01 1.14 -2.55
CA GLY A 81 -8.15 2.05 -1.43
C GLY A 81 -6.84 2.47 -0.77
N GLY A 82 -5.70 2.17 -1.38
CA GLY A 82 -4.39 2.60 -0.88
C GLY A 82 -4.21 4.10 -0.97
N LEU A 83 -3.65 4.71 0.09
CA LEU A 83 -3.39 6.14 0.15
C LEU A 83 -1.94 6.45 -0.20
N SER A 84 -1.71 7.69 -0.65
CA SER A 84 -0.39 8.22 -1.00
C SER A 84 0.34 8.75 0.23
N VAL A 85 0.53 7.89 1.21
CA VAL A 85 1.30 8.17 2.44
C VAL A 85 2.63 7.41 2.39
N GLU A 86 3.64 7.91 3.10
CA GLU A 86 4.99 7.32 3.07
C GLU A 86 4.98 5.82 3.32
N GLU A 87 4.19 5.38 4.29
CA GLU A 87 4.10 3.97 4.69
C GLU A 87 3.51 3.07 3.61
N ASN A 88 2.87 3.66 2.62
CA ASN A 88 2.31 2.93 1.46
C ASN A 88 3.05 3.19 0.15
N LEU A 89 4.18 3.86 0.19
CA LEU A 89 4.93 4.21 -1.02
C LEU A 89 6.27 3.49 -1.09
N ALA A 90 6.63 3.09 -2.28
CA ALA A 90 7.94 2.54 -2.60
C ALA A 90 8.46 3.16 -3.90
N LEU A 91 9.76 3.13 -4.10
CA LEU A 91 10.39 3.55 -5.34
C LEU A 91 10.78 2.31 -6.13
N THR A 92 10.38 2.25 -7.38
CA THR A 92 10.68 1.14 -8.28
C THR A 92 10.75 1.60 -9.73
N TRP A 93 11.14 0.71 -10.62
CA TRP A 93 11.09 0.97 -12.06
C TRP A 93 9.64 1.05 -12.56
N ARG A 94 9.41 1.92 -13.54
CA ARG A 94 8.13 2.02 -14.24
C ARG A 94 7.67 0.67 -14.79
N THR A 95 8.60 -0.12 -15.33
CA THR A 95 8.34 -1.46 -15.86
C THR A 95 7.86 -2.43 -14.79
N VAL A 96 8.47 -2.41 -13.61
CA VAL A 96 8.06 -3.25 -12.47
C VAL A 96 6.69 -2.82 -11.96
N ASN A 97 6.44 -1.52 -11.85
CA ASN A 97 5.15 -1.00 -11.46
C ASN A 97 4.03 -1.43 -12.44
N ALA A 98 4.29 -1.30 -13.72
CA ALA A 98 3.34 -1.74 -14.75
C ALA A 98 3.04 -3.24 -14.65
N ASP A 99 4.05 -4.06 -14.39
CA ASP A 99 3.89 -5.52 -14.23
C ASP A 99 3.11 -5.87 -12.94
N LYS A 100 3.40 -5.18 -11.84
CA LYS A 100 2.65 -5.33 -10.59
C LYS A 100 1.17 -4.93 -10.77
N GLY A 101 0.93 -3.85 -11.49
CA GLY A 101 -0.42 -3.34 -11.74
C GLY A 101 -1.19 -3.08 -10.44
N LYS A 102 -2.46 -3.47 -10.42
CA LYS A 102 -3.38 -3.28 -9.30
C LYS A 102 -3.30 -4.40 -8.25
N ARG A 103 -2.12 -4.97 -8.06
CA ARG A 103 -1.91 -6.11 -7.15
C ARG A 103 -1.22 -5.67 -5.88
N THR A 104 -1.58 -6.33 -4.77
CA THR A 104 -0.75 -6.28 -3.55
C THR A 104 0.57 -7.02 -3.80
N PRO A 105 1.60 -6.81 -2.97
CA PRO A 105 2.82 -7.61 -3.09
C PRO A 105 2.58 -9.13 -3.05
N LEU A 106 1.67 -9.59 -2.18
CA LEU A 106 1.31 -11.01 -2.11
C LEU A 106 0.72 -11.51 -3.44
N GLN A 107 -0.21 -10.74 -4.03
CA GLN A 107 -0.82 -11.06 -5.32
C GLN A 107 0.21 -11.00 -6.46
N PHE A 108 1.17 -10.06 -6.37
CA PHE A 108 2.23 -9.95 -7.35
C PHE A 108 3.18 -11.16 -7.31
N ALA A 109 3.54 -11.63 -6.11
CA ALA A 109 4.31 -12.86 -5.95
C ALA A 109 3.61 -14.05 -6.59
N ALA A 110 2.29 -14.16 -6.39
CA ALA A 110 1.50 -15.21 -7.02
C ALA A 110 1.51 -15.11 -8.55
N LYS A 111 1.41 -13.90 -9.10
CA LYS A 111 1.53 -13.68 -10.55
C LYS A 111 2.89 -14.10 -11.08
N LEU A 112 3.96 -13.79 -10.35
CA LEU A 112 5.32 -14.15 -10.73
C LEU A 112 5.63 -15.64 -10.54
N GLY A 113 4.77 -16.36 -9.81
CA GLY A 113 4.99 -17.77 -9.50
C GLY A 113 6.11 -18.00 -8.50
N VAL A 114 6.39 -17.03 -7.63
CA VAL A 114 7.42 -17.11 -6.60
C VAL A 114 6.80 -17.13 -5.19
N PRO A 115 7.47 -17.76 -4.19
CA PRO A 115 7.01 -17.69 -2.82
C PRO A 115 6.99 -16.23 -2.32
N PHE A 116 5.97 -15.86 -1.57
CA PHE A 116 5.87 -14.51 -1.00
C PHE A 116 7.05 -14.19 -0.07
N ASP A 117 7.56 -15.19 0.65
CA ASP A 117 8.74 -15.04 1.50
C ASP A 117 9.96 -14.49 0.74
N GLN A 118 10.06 -14.78 -0.55
CA GLN A 118 11.13 -14.23 -1.40
C GLN A 118 10.99 -12.71 -1.56
N LEU A 119 9.78 -12.21 -1.77
CA LEU A 119 9.53 -10.77 -1.81
C LEU A 119 9.80 -10.12 -0.45
N MET A 120 9.33 -10.73 0.62
CA MET A 120 9.57 -10.23 1.97
C MET A 120 11.06 -10.18 2.30
N ALA A 121 11.84 -11.15 1.82
CA ALA A 121 13.30 -11.18 2.02
C ALA A 121 14.00 -9.95 1.40
N HIS A 122 13.48 -9.42 0.27
CA HIS A 122 14.05 -8.22 -0.35
C HIS A 122 13.95 -6.99 0.56
N THR A 123 12.97 -6.94 1.45
CA THR A 123 12.72 -5.79 2.32
C THR A 123 13.36 -5.91 3.70
N GLN A 124 13.96 -7.04 4.02
CA GLN A 124 14.42 -7.38 5.37
C GLN A 124 15.41 -6.38 5.94
N GLU A 125 16.36 -5.92 5.11
CA GLU A 125 17.40 -4.98 5.53
C GLU A 125 17.03 -3.52 5.29
N MET A 126 15.85 -3.26 4.72
CA MET A 126 15.39 -1.90 4.47
C MET A 126 15.02 -1.19 5.77
N ARG A 127 15.15 0.13 5.77
CA ARG A 127 14.79 0.98 6.92
C ARG A 127 13.31 1.33 6.89
N TRP A 128 12.48 0.31 6.93
CA TRP A 128 11.03 0.46 6.90
C TRP A 128 10.44 0.41 8.30
N SER A 129 9.43 1.24 8.56
CA SER A 129 8.64 1.16 9.78
C SER A 129 7.90 -0.18 9.88
N ALA A 130 7.50 -0.55 11.10
CA ALA A 130 6.67 -1.73 11.32
C ALA A 130 5.37 -1.65 10.52
N LYS A 131 4.77 -0.45 10.42
CA LYS A 131 3.54 -0.22 9.66
C LYS A 131 3.73 -0.46 8.17
N LYS A 132 4.82 0.02 7.60
CA LYS A 132 5.13 -0.21 6.18
C LYS A 132 5.35 -1.69 5.89
N ARG A 133 6.01 -2.40 6.78
CA ARG A 133 6.20 -3.86 6.66
C ARG A 133 4.88 -4.61 6.73
N GLU A 134 3.98 -4.19 7.61
CA GLU A 134 2.62 -4.74 7.70
C GLU A 134 1.85 -4.53 6.40
N ILE A 135 1.91 -3.32 5.83
CA ILE A 135 1.23 -3.00 4.56
C ILE A 135 1.81 -3.85 3.41
N PHE A 136 3.13 -4.01 3.36
CA PHE A 136 3.77 -4.85 2.33
C PHE A 136 3.35 -6.32 2.45
N ALA A 137 3.17 -6.82 3.67
CA ALA A 137 2.75 -8.19 3.95
C ALA A 137 1.21 -8.36 3.96
N TRP A 138 0.46 -7.33 3.54
CA TRP A 138 -0.99 -7.34 3.64
C TRP A 138 -1.61 -8.47 2.82
N GLY A 139 -2.54 -9.19 3.46
CA GLY A 139 -3.17 -10.37 2.90
C GLY A 139 -2.57 -11.70 3.38
N ALA A 140 -1.42 -11.64 4.08
CA ALA A 140 -0.75 -12.84 4.57
C ALA A 140 -1.44 -13.45 5.81
N ILE A 141 -2.17 -12.66 6.60
CA ILE A 141 -2.86 -13.12 7.81
C ILE A 141 -4.34 -13.37 7.48
N LYS A 142 -4.70 -14.65 7.36
CA LYS A 142 -6.07 -15.05 6.99
C LYS A 142 -6.99 -15.20 8.20
N GLU A 143 -6.43 -15.52 9.36
CA GLU A 143 -7.18 -15.71 10.60
C GLU A 143 -6.53 -14.92 11.73
N ASP A 144 -7.34 -14.53 12.72
CA ASP A 144 -6.82 -13.87 13.91
C ASP A 144 -5.86 -14.78 14.65
N ARG A 145 -4.68 -14.26 14.95
CA ARG A 145 -3.61 -15.01 15.63
C ARG A 145 -3.16 -14.23 16.87
N GLY A 146 -3.94 -14.34 17.94
CA GLY A 146 -3.60 -13.68 19.20
C GLY A 146 -3.58 -12.15 19.09
N ASP A 147 -2.40 -11.59 18.95
CA ASP A 147 -2.19 -10.13 18.84
C ASP A 147 -2.25 -9.60 17.41
N GLN A 148 -2.44 -10.48 16.42
CA GLN A 148 -2.49 -10.12 15.00
C GLN A 148 -3.89 -10.34 14.42
N ALA A 149 -4.54 -9.26 14.03
CA ALA A 149 -5.85 -9.31 13.39
C ALA A 149 -5.76 -9.83 11.95
N SER A 150 -6.79 -10.55 11.53
CA SER A 150 -6.90 -11.01 10.15
C SER A 150 -6.96 -9.85 9.17
N HIS A 151 -6.31 -10.02 8.03
CA HIS A 151 -6.37 -9.08 6.91
C HIS A 151 -7.63 -9.26 6.04
N TYR A 152 -8.53 -10.13 6.44
CA TYR A 152 -9.75 -10.44 5.69
C TYR A 152 -10.99 -10.18 6.53
N ASN A 153 -12.06 -9.78 5.86
CA ASN A 153 -13.39 -9.69 6.45
C ASN A 153 -13.96 -11.10 6.69
N PRO A 154 -14.98 -11.26 7.56
CA PRO A 154 -15.61 -12.55 7.76
C PRO A 154 -16.18 -13.19 6.49
N ASP A 155 -16.50 -12.40 5.45
CA ASP A 155 -16.97 -12.88 4.16
C ASP A 155 -15.85 -13.35 3.23
N GLY A 156 -14.59 -13.26 3.65
CA GLY A 156 -13.42 -13.65 2.87
C GLY A 156 -12.82 -12.54 2.01
N ALA A 157 -13.42 -11.35 1.98
CA ALA A 157 -12.88 -10.22 1.24
C ALA A 157 -11.65 -9.62 1.94
N LEU A 158 -10.66 -9.21 1.17
CA LEU A 158 -9.47 -8.53 1.70
C LEU A 158 -9.87 -7.17 2.30
N ARG A 159 -9.45 -6.94 3.54
CA ARG A 159 -9.64 -5.64 4.20
C ARG A 159 -8.69 -4.61 3.61
N ILE A 160 -9.04 -3.33 3.77
CA ILE A 160 -8.13 -2.23 3.45
C ILE A 160 -7.31 -1.95 4.71
N PRO A 161 -5.97 -1.81 4.60
CA PRO A 161 -5.15 -1.39 5.72
C PRO A 161 -5.63 -0.08 6.33
N ASP A 162 -5.47 0.07 7.63
CA ASP A 162 -5.80 1.33 8.30
C ASP A 162 -4.67 2.35 8.06
N PHE A 163 -4.98 3.39 7.31
CA PHE A 163 -4.06 4.50 7.05
C PHE A 163 -4.32 5.72 7.95
N GLY A 164 -5.30 5.62 8.88
CA GLY A 164 -5.73 6.76 9.69
C GLY A 164 -4.74 7.24 10.74
N ASN A 165 -3.92 6.33 11.27
CA ASN A 165 -2.94 6.59 12.33
C ASN A 165 -1.51 6.69 11.82
N ILE A 166 -1.34 6.87 10.51
CA ILE A 166 -0.02 6.93 9.90
C ILE A 166 0.54 8.34 10.03
N THR A 167 1.81 8.43 10.47
CA THR A 167 2.54 9.68 10.55
C THR A 167 2.73 10.26 9.15
N ARG A 168 2.33 11.51 8.96
CA ARG A 168 2.54 12.22 7.70
C ARG A 168 4.02 12.49 7.50
N MET A 169 4.49 12.31 6.28
CA MET A 169 5.77 12.87 5.87
C MET A 169 5.73 14.38 6.01
N ALA A 170 6.63 14.89 6.79
CA ALA A 170 6.85 16.32 6.86
C ALA A 170 7.48 16.85 5.57
#